data_80ac547986ff573087776599eb6bb5a1
#
_entry.id   80ac547986ff573087776599eb6bb5a1
#
_cell.length_a   1.000
_cell.length_b   1.000
_cell.length_c   1.000
_cell.angle_alpha   90.00
_cell.angle_beta   90.00
_cell.angle_gamma   90.00
#
_symmetry.space_group_name_H-M   'P 1'
#
loop_
_entity.id
_entity.type
_entity.pdbx_description
1 polymer ?
#
loop_
_entity_poly.entity_id
_entity_poly.type
_entity_poly.pdbx_seq_one_letter_code
_entity_poly.pdbx_strand_id
1 'polypeptide(L)'
;MHFPNHQPRLKTLNTVLETLSLRSSISKTKPIFAQKGMKIQQLSALQALLDTSKSIVVIPHQNPDGDALGSCLAWASFLQQKGHRVHVISPNNYPDFLTWMPGQEAIVQHSQSAAKAAQYIEAAELIFTLDFNDLLRIDALGPLVEKSTAPIVMIDHHQNPKDYAALTLSFPHMGSTAEIVYHIINQWDANAIDPDMASCLYTGIMTDTGSFRFPSTTPDTHRAIAHLMECGAPHSDIHQNIHDSYTFDRVRLLGMGLTNLTKLNEIPAVFLSLSQQELNACNYQKGDTEGFVNYGLRLKDIQLAVIMIENQREGKIKMSFRSKGGFPAHTFAETFFSGGGHKNAAGGVSFSSLEETKEQLIKAIQQWKNHFE
;
A
#
# COMPACT_ATOMS: atom_id res chain seq x y z
N MET A 1 29.82 -12.08 16.36
CA MET A 1 28.74 -13.10 16.39
C MET A 1 28.40 -13.43 14.95
N HIS A 2 28.61 -14.68 14.54
CA HIS A 2 28.38 -15.13 13.16
C HIS A 2 26.89 -15.37 12.95
N PHE A 3 26.29 -14.71 11.96
CA PHE A 3 24.95 -15.04 11.48
C PHE A 3 25.00 -16.32 10.63
N PRO A 4 24.06 -17.28 10.81
CA PRO A 4 24.02 -18.48 9.98
C PRO A 4 23.49 -18.17 8.58
N ASN A 5 24.18 -18.72 7.57
CA ASN A 5 23.92 -18.63 6.13
C ASN A 5 22.55 -19.22 5.75
N HIS A 6 21.65 -18.36 5.23
CA HIS A 6 20.34 -18.76 4.68
C HIS A 6 20.43 -19.37 3.27
N GLN A 7 21.14 -20.47 3.09
CA GLN A 7 21.28 -21.13 1.77
C GLN A 7 20.22 -22.20 1.37
N PRO A 8 19.29 -22.70 2.21
CA PRO A 8 18.34 -23.74 1.76
C PRO A 8 17.21 -23.28 0.84
N ARG A 9 16.76 -22.00 0.95
CA ARG A 9 15.58 -21.51 0.22
C ARG A 9 15.79 -21.34 -1.31
N LEU A 10 16.97 -21.01 -1.74
CA LEU A 10 17.29 -20.80 -3.17
C LEU A 10 17.44 -22.11 -3.96
N LYS A 11 17.87 -23.21 -3.33
CA LYS A 11 18.12 -24.48 -4.04
C LYS A 11 16.85 -25.17 -4.53
N THR A 12 15.76 -25.11 -3.77
CA THR A 12 14.48 -25.77 -4.13
C THR A 12 13.78 -25.05 -5.29
N LEU A 13 13.85 -23.72 -5.34
CA LEU A 13 13.26 -22.94 -6.43
C LEU A 13 14.04 -23.06 -7.73
N ASN A 14 15.37 -23.10 -7.68
CA ASN A 14 16.21 -23.29 -8.86
C ASN A 14 15.96 -24.65 -9.53
N THR A 15 15.71 -25.70 -8.76
CA THR A 15 15.36 -27.04 -9.29
C THR A 15 14.01 -27.04 -9.98
N VAL A 16 13.00 -26.29 -9.47
CA VAL A 16 11.69 -26.13 -10.11
C VAL A 16 11.79 -25.29 -11.38
N LEU A 17 12.63 -24.25 -11.38
CA LEU A 17 12.82 -23.37 -12.54
C LEU A 17 13.59 -24.08 -13.68
N GLU A 18 14.53 -24.96 -13.38
CA GLU A 18 15.28 -25.75 -14.38
C GLU A 18 14.40 -26.83 -15.06
N THR A 19 13.42 -27.41 -14.34
CA THR A 19 12.49 -28.40 -14.90
C THR A 19 11.44 -27.79 -15.82
N LEU A 20 11.11 -26.50 -15.66
CA LEU A 20 10.08 -25.81 -16.46
C LEU A 20 10.59 -25.25 -17.80
N SER A 21 11.89 -25.30 -18.09
CA SER A 21 12.47 -24.78 -19.34
C SER A 21 12.16 -25.61 -20.60
N LEU A 22 11.47 -26.74 -20.49
CA LEU A 22 11.38 -27.76 -21.56
C LEU A 22 10.01 -27.96 -22.22
N ARG A 23 8.96 -27.15 -21.94
CA ARG A 23 7.67 -27.28 -22.66
C ARG A 23 6.99 -25.95 -22.92
N SER A 24 7.17 -25.34 -24.09
CA SER A 24 6.15 -24.43 -24.64
C SER A 24 6.20 -24.28 -26.15
N SER A 25 5.21 -24.85 -26.80
CA SER A 25 4.74 -24.43 -28.13
C SER A 25 3.25 -24.10 -27.97
N ILE A 26 2.87 -22.84 -27.74
CA ILE A 26 1.50 -22.33 -27.83
C ILE A 26 1.49 -20.88 -28.31
N SER A 27 0.76 -20.70 -29.42
CA SER A 27 0.04 -19.54 -29.99
C SER A 27 0.57 -18.11 -29.81
N LYS A 28 0.76 -17.43 -30.93
CA LYS A 28 1.26 -16.06 -31.10
C LYS A 28 0.12 -15.02 -31.01
N THR A 29 -0.24 -14.61 -29.81
CA THR A 29 -0.76 -13.26 -29.53
C THR A 29 -0.26 -12.88 -28.15
N LYS A 30 0.80 -12.06 -28.09
CA LYS A 30 1.34 -11.58 -26.81
C LYS A 30 0.33 -10.62 -26.19
N PRO A 31 -0.20 -10.87 -24.98
CA PRO A 31 -0.95 -9.87 -24.23
C PRO A 31 -0.09 -8.60 -24.07
N ILE A 32 -0.68 -7.42 -24.16
CA ILE A 32 0.01 -6.12 -24.05
C ILE A 32 0.78 -6.02 -22.73
N PHE A 33 0.27 -6.62 -21.66
CA PHE A 33 0.94 -6.71 -20.36
C PHE A 33 2.27 -7.50 -20.40
N ALA A 34 2.39 -8.51 -21.23
CA ALA A 34 3.63 -9.30 -21.38
C ALA A 34 4.82 -8.50 -21.96
N GLN A 35 4.61 -7.27 -22.46
CA GLN A 35 5.70 -6.43 -22.96
C GLN A 35 6.30 -5.48 -21.89
N LYS A 36 5.56 -5.16 -20.81
CA LYS A 36 6.01 -4.25 -19.73
C LYS A 36 5.76 -4.77 -18.31
N GLY A 37 5.05 -5.89 -18.13
CA GLY A 37 4.63 -6.45 -16.84
C GLY A 37 5.29 -7.81 -16.53
N MET A 38 4.52 -8.67 -15.86
CA MET A 38 4.98 -9.99 -15.39
C MET A 38 5.38 -10.88 -16.57
N LYS A 39 6.58 -11.48 -16.48
CA LYS A 39 7.05 -12.46 -17.49
C LYS A 39 6.27 -13.76 -17.34
N ILE A 40 6.03 -14.46 -18.47
CA ILE A 40 5.38 -15.79 -18.47
C ILE A 40 6.03 -16.75 -17.46
N GLN A 41 7.36 -16.68 -17.32
CA GLN A 41 8.12 -17.49 -16.36
C GLN A 41 7.76 -17.19 -14.90
N GLN A 42 7.49 -15.93 -14.55
CA GLN A 42 7.08 -15.55 -13.18
C GLN A 42 5.67 -16.05 -12.86
N LEU A 43 4.74 -15.98 -13.82
CA LEU A 43 3.40 -16.55 -13.66
C LEU A 43 3.48 -18.08 -13.50
N SER A 44 4.27 -18.76 -14.34
CA SER A 44 4.44 -20.22 -14.23
C SER A 44 5.08 -20.64 -12.91
N ALA A 45 6.03 -19.86 -12.39
CA ALA A 45 6.63 -20.10 -11.07
C ALA A 45 5.61 -19.92 -9.93
N LEU A 46 4.75 -18.88 -10.02
CA LEU A 46 3.67 -18.65 -9.07
C LEU A 46 2.64 -19.79 -9.11
N GLN A 47 2.23 -20.23 -10.31
CA GLN A 47 1.31 -21.36 -10.50
C GLN A 47 1.87 -22.67 -9.92
N ALA A 48 3.18 -22.93 -10.10
CA ALA A 48 3.84 -24.12 -9.55
C ALA A 48 3.88 -24.13 -8.01
N LEU A 49 3.91 -22.96 -7.35
CA LEU A 49 3.79 -22.86 -5.89
C LEU A 49 2.37 -23.14 -5.39
N LEU A 50 1.38 -23.08 -6.27
CA LEU A 50 -0.05 -23.17 -6.00
C LEU A 50 -0.72 -24.38 -6.69
N ASP A 51 0.07 -25.37 -7.14
CA ASP A 51 -0.43 -26.56 -7.85
C ASP A 51 -1.21 -27.54 -6.97
N THR A 52 -1.05 -27.46 -5.66
CA THR A 52 -1.76 -28.26 -4.65
C THR A 52 -2.43 -27.36 -3.62
N SER A 53 -3.54 -27.86 -3.00
CA SER A 53 -4.23 -27.14 -1.94
C SER A 53 -3.28 -26.88 -0.75
N LYS A 54 -3.24 -25.65 -0.27
CA LYS A 54 -2.34 -25.19 0.78
C LYS A 54 -3.05 -24.35 1.83
N SER A 55 -2.43 -24.29 3.02
CA SER A 55 -2.71 -23.27 4.02
C SER A 55 -1.89 -22.02 3.72
N ILE A 56 -2.55 -20.93 3.37
CA ILE A 56 -1.92 -19.70 2.88
C ILE A 56 -2.23 -18.54 3.82
N VAL A 57 -1.22 -17.73 4.10
CA VAL A 57 -1.36 -16.44 4.79
C VAL A 57 -1.08 -15.31 3.81
N VAL A 58 -1.94 -14.29 3.82
CA VAL A 58 -1.79 -13.05 3.03
C VAL A 58 -1.68 -11.87 3.99
N ILE A 59 -0.65 -11.05 3.83
CA ILE A 59 -0.31 -9.99 4.78
C ILE A 59 -0.17 -8.65 4.03
N PRO A 60 -0.97 -7.61 4.38
CA PRO A 60 -0.76 -6.23 3.95
C PRO A 60 0.28 -5.52 4.84
N HIS A 61 0.70 -4.30 4.46
CA HIS A 61 1.53 -3.46 5.33
C HIS A 61 0.78 -2.97 6.59
N GLN A 62 1.51 -2.44 7.59
CA GLN A 62 0.92 -1.79 8.77
C GLN A 62 0.13 -0.53 8.39
N ASN A 63 -0.96 -0.26 9.09
CA ASN A 63 -1.94 0.77 8.77
C ASN A 63 -2.44 0.65 7.32
N PRO A 64 -3.05 -0.48 6.96
CA PRO A 64 -3.45 -0.76 5.60
C PRO A 64 -4.38 0.31 5.05
N ASP A 65 -4.14 0.69 3.82
CA ASP A 65 -5.00 1.56 3.03
C ASP A 65 -5.87 0.78 2.03
N GLY A 66 -6.46 1.48 1.08
CA GLY A 66 -7.34 0.84 0.10
C GLY A 66 -6.63 -0.11 -0.84
N ASP A 67 -5.36 0.16 -1.20
CA ASP A 67 -4.57 -0.73 -2.06
C ASP A 67 -4.11 -1.98 -1.31
N ALA A 68 -3.59 -1.80 -0.10
CA ALA A 68 -3.17 -2.91 0.74
C ALA A 68 -4.31 -3.89 1.06
N LEU A 69 -5.50 -3.39 1.43
CA LEU A 69 -6.66 -4.25 1.68
C LEU A 69 -7.26 -4.79 0.39
N GLY A 70 -7.42 -3.96 -0.64
CA GLY A 70 -8.02 -4.35 -1.91
C GLY A 70 -7.24 -5.46 -2.60
N SER A 71 -5.93 -5.34 -2.67
CA SER A 71 -5.05 -6.36 -3.23
C SER A 71 -5.10 -7.66 -2.41
N CYS A 72 -5.03 -7.58 -1.06
CA CYS A 72 -5.05 -8.76 -0.19
C CYS A 72 -6.38 -9.50 -0.24
N LEU A 73 -7.52 -8.80 -0.16
CA LEU A 73 -8.84 -9.41 -0.17
C LEU A 73 -9.15 -10.08 -1.52
N ALA A 74 -8.87 -9.39 -2.62
CA ALA A 74 -9.06 -9.96 -3.96
C ALA A 74 -8.16 -11.17 -4.19
N TRP A 75 -6.89 -11.10 -3.79
CA TRP A 75 -5.96 -12.22 -3.91
C TRP A 75 -6.39 -13.41 -3.06
N ALA A 76 -6.81 -13.17 -1.83
CA ALA A 76 -7.32 -14.22 -0.93
C ALA A 76 -8.58 -14.89 -1.51
N SER A 77 -9.53 -14.12 -2.03
CA SER A 77 -10.73 -14.66 -2.68
C SER A 77 -10.38 -15.53 -3.89
N PHE A 78 -9.49 -15.06 -4.77
CA PHE A 78 -9.01 -15.84 -5.91
C PHE A 78 -8.35 -17.16 -5.48
N LEU A 79 -7.48 -17.14 -4.48
CA LEU A 79 -6.83 -18.35 -3.96
C LEU A 79 -7.83 -19.32 -3.33
N GLN A 80 -8.88 -18.82 -2.66
CA GLN A 80 -9.96 -19.65 -2.12
C GLN A 80 -10.76 -20.31 -3.23
N GLN A 81 -11.07 -19.60 -4.33
CA GLN A 81 -11.69 -20.19 -5.52
C GLN A 81 -10.81 -21.29 -6.16
N LYS A 82 -9.48 -21.19 -6.05
CA LYS A 82 -8.54 -22.23 -6.49
C LYS A 82 -8.39 -23.40 -5.50
N GLY A 83 -9.16 -23.41 -4.40
CA GLY A 83 -9.22 -24.51 -3.45
C GLY A 83 -8.20 -24.45 -2.30
N HIS A 84 -7.56 -23.28 -2.07
CA HIS A 84 -6.67 -23.06 -0.96
C HIS A 84 -7.43 -22.60 0.30
N ARG A 85 -6.88 -22.89 1.48
CA ARG A 85 -7.34 -22.32 2.75
C ARG A 85 -6.54 -21.06 3.04
N VAL A 86 -7.18 -19.88 2.98
CA VAL A 86 -6.50 -18.60 3.04
C VAL A 86 -6.93 -17.79 4.25
N HIS A 87 -5.96 -17.19 4.93
CA HIS A 87 -6.15 -16.24 6.03
C HIS A 87 -5.47 -14.92 5.71
N VAL A 88 -6.23 -13.83 5.73
CA VAL A 88 -5.67 -12.48 5.66
C VAL A 88 -5.34 -12.02 7.08
N ILE A 89 -4.09 -11.59 7.31
CA ILE A 89 -3.63 -11.12 8.63
C ILE A 89 -3.12 -9.70 8.49
N SER A 90 -3.84 -8.74 9.06
CA SER A 90 -3.39 -7.35 9.15
C SER A 90 -2.53 -7.13 10.40
N PRO A 91 -1.42 -6.38 10.32
CA PRO A 91 -0.64 -6.01 11.49
C PRO A 91 -1.46 -5.26 12.55
N ASN A 92 -2.32 -4.36 12.13
CA ASN A 92 -3.15 -3.53 13.00
C ASN A 92 -4.48 -3.11 12.32
N ASN A 93 -5.26 -2.25 13.01
CA ASN A 93 -6.52 -1.72 12.51
C ASN A 93 -6.29 -0.86 11.26
N TYR A 94 -7.28 -0.85 10.39
CA TYR A 94 -7.40 -0.01 9.21
C TYR A 94 -8.55 1.00 9.38
N PRO A 95 -8.65 2.04 8.53
CA PRO A 95 -9.69 3.05 8.62
C PRO A 95 -11.11 2.48 8.44
N ASP A 96 -12.07 3.03 9.20
CA ASP A 96 -13.46 2.56 9.20
C ASP A 96 -14.14 2.67 7.82
N PHE A 97 -13.73 3.64 7.00
CA PHE A 97 -14.25 3.80 5.63
C PHE A 97 -13.85 2.66 4.67
N LEU A 98 -13.06 1.68 5.13
CA LEU A 98 -12.72 0.45 4.39
C LEU A 98 -13.48 -0.79 4.89
N THR A 99 -14.28 -0.67 5.97
CA THR A 99 -14.97 -1.80 6.59
C THR A 99 -16.14 -2.36 5.78
N TRP A 100 -16.53 -1.71 4.70
CA TRP A 100 -17.53 -2.20 3.76
C TRP A 100 -16.96 -3.18 2.71
N MET A 101 -15.63 -3.28 2.59
CA MET A 101 -15.00 -4.11 1.56
C MET A 101 -15.33 -5.58 1.75
N PRO A 102 -15.72 -6.32 0.68
CA PRO A 102 -16.03 -7.74 0.77
C PRO A 102 -14.90 -8.57 1.37
N GLY A 103 -15.23 -9.42 2.34
CA GLY A 103 -14.28 -10.33 3.01
C GLY A 103 -13.47 -9.70 4.15
N GLN A 104 -13.61 -8.39 4.41
CA GLN A 104 -12.85 -7.72 5.46
C GLN A 104 -13.17 -8.26 6.87
N GLU A 105 -14.37 -8.76 7.12
CA GLU A 105 -14.81 -9.33 8.39
C GLU A 105 -14.02 -10.58 8.81
N ALA A 106 -13.39 -11.26 7.85
CA ALA A 106 -12.54 -12.42 8.07
C ALA A 106 -11.08 -12.08 8.39
N ILE A 107 -10.69 -10.80 8.28
CA ILE A 107 -9.31 -10.36 8.55
C ILE A 107 -8.97 -10.57 10.02
N VAL A 108 -7.86 -11.26 10.26
CA VAL A 108 -7.29 -11.39 11.61
C VAL A 108 -6.36 -10.20 11.87
N GLN A 109 -6.75 -9.34 12.78
CA GLN A 109 -5.91 -8.21 13.19
C GLN A 109 -4.95 -8.66 14.29
N HIS A 110 -3.64 -8.67 14.01
CA HIS A 110 -2.60 -9.08 14.96
C HIS A 110 -2.65 -8.25 16.25
N SER A 111 -2.87 -6.94 16.15
CA SER A 111 -3.00 -6.07 17.33
C SER A 111 -4.12 -6.46 18.30
N GLN A 112 -5.11 -7.24 17.85
CA GLN A 112 -6.24 -7.71 18.67
C GLN A 112 -6.17 -9.21 18.98
N SER A 113 -5.52 -9.99 18.13
CA SER A 113 -5.52 -11.46 18.18
C SER A 113 -4.13 -12.04 17.85
N ALA A 114 -3.09 -11.59 18.56
CA ALA A 114 -1.69 -11.94 18.28
C ALA A 114 -1.45 -13.47 18.29
N ALA A 115 -2.02 -14.20 19.25
CA ALA A 115 -1.88 -15.67 19.34
C ALA A 115 -2.48 -16.40 18.12
N LYS A 116 -3.65 -15.95 17.63
CA LYS A 116 -4.30 -16.51 16.45
C LYS A 116 -3.50 -16.22 15.17
N ALA A 117 -2.99 -15.00 15.05
CA ALA A 117 -2.14 -14.60 13.92
C ALA A 117 -0.84 -15.44 13.89
N ALA A 118 -0.17 -15.59 15.04
CA ALA A 118 1.03 -16.43 15.15
C ALA A 118 0.76 -17.89 14.78
N GLN A 119 -0.34 -18.48 15.25
CA GLN A 119 -0.76 -19.84 14.91
C GLN A 119 -0.95 -20.02 13.39
N TYR A 120 -1.58 -19.07 12.70
CA TYR A 120 -1.78 -19.17 11.26
C TYR A 120 -0.46 -19.01 10.47
N ILE A 121 0.45 -18.12 10.92
CA ILE A 121 1.76 -17.96 10.30
C ILE A 121 2.63 -19.22 10.48
N GLU A 122 2.59 -19.83 11.68
CA GLU A 122 3.31 -21.07 11.97
C GLU A 122 2.80 -22.25 11.13
N ALA A 123 1.47 -22.34 10.93
CA ALA A 123 0.84 -23.38 10.13
C ALA A 123 0.84 -23.11 8.62
N ALA A 124 1.36 -21.96 8.17
CA ALA A 124 1.36 -21.59 6.76
C ALA A 124 2.32 -22.47 5.95
N GLU A 125 1.85 -22.92 4.79
CA GLU A 125 2.66 -23.61 3.77
C GLU A 125 3.15 -22.62 2.70
N LEU A 126 2.54 -21.41 2.62
CA LEU A 126 2.92 -20.33 1.74
C LEU A 126 2.46 -19.01 2.34
N ILE A 127 3.30 -17.98 2.28
CA ILE A 127 3.00 -16.64 2.76
C ILE A 127 3.07 -15.67 1.58
N PHE A 128 2.04 -14.87 1.41
CA PHE A 128 2.04 -13.73 0.50
C PHE A 128 2.18 -12.44 1.28
N THR A 129 3.09 -11.58 0.82
CA THR A 129 3.26 -10.22 1.30
C THR A 129 2.86 -9.27 0.18
N LEU A 130 1.82 -8.45 0.41
CA LEU A 130 1.26 -7.56 -0.58
C LEU A 130 1.39 -6.11 -0.16
N ASP A 131 1.75 -5.29 -1.15
CA ASP A 131 1.82 -3.83 -1.03
C ASP A 131 2.90 -3.31 -0.05
N PHE A 132 4.00 -4.04 0.03
CA PHE A 132 5.19 -3.54 0.74
C PHE A 132 6.47 -4.25 0.29
N ASN A 133 7.58 -3.52 0.42
CA ASN A 133 8.91 -3.88 -0.09
C ASN A 133 9.88 -4.37 0.99
N ASP A 134 9.52 -4.30 2.29
CA ASP A 134 10.39 -4.60 3.43
C ASP A 134 9.56 -5.14 4.61
N LEU A 135 10.03 -6.21 5.28
CA LEU A 135 9.36 -6.80 6.46
C LEU A 135 9.25 -5.82 7.64
N LEU A 136 10.03 -4.75 7.67
CA LEU A 136 9.86 -3.67 8.65
C LEU A 136 8.51 -2.95 8.51
N ARG A 137 7.83 -3.08 7.37
CA ARG A 137 6.53 -2.49 7.10
C ARG A 137 5.34 -3.24 7.76
N ILE A 138 5.59 -4.39 8.38
CA ILE A 138 4.57 -5.20 9.06
C ILE A 138 4.77 -5.31 10.57
N ASP A 139 5.59 -4.41 11.15
CA ASP A 139 5.79 -4.24 12.59
C ASP A 139 6.02 -5.59 13.32
N ALA A 140 5.24 -5.88 14.35
CA ALA A 140 5.36 -7.10 15.15
C ALA A 140 5.16 -8.42 14.37
N LEU A 141 4.55 -8.39 13.18
CA LEU A 141 4.47 -9.57 12.29
C LEU A 141 5.80 -9.88 11.61
N GLY A 142 6.68 -8.89 11.40
CA GLY A 142 7.97 -9.08 10.70
C GLY A 142 8.78 -10.23 11.27
N PRO A 143 9.12 -10.23 12.56
CA PRO A 143 9.87 -11.33 13.19
C PRO A 143 9.17 -12.70 13.11
N LEU A 144 7.84 -12.76 13.07
CA LEU A 144 7.09 -14.03 12.93
C LEU A 144 7.22 -14.58 11.51
N VAL A 145 7.08 -13.70 10.50
CA VAL A 145 7.24 -14.05 9.09
C VAL A 145 8.68 -14.45 8.78
N GLU A 146 9.66 -13.74 9.34
CA GLU A 146 11.08 -14.04 9.16
C GLU A 146 11.47 -15.43 9.72
N LYS A 147 10.87 -15.83 10.85
CA LYS A 147 11.09 -17.15 11.46
C LYS A 147 10.33 -18.28 10.77
N SER A 148 9.33 -18.00 9.98
CA SER A 148 8.54 -19.02 9.28
C SER A 148 9.41 -19.79 8.27
N THR A 149 9.16 -21.09 8.17
CA THR A 149 9.79 -21.97 7.17
C THR A 149 9.05 -21.96 5.82
N ALA A 150 7.85 -21.40 5.78
CA ALA A 150 7.06 -21.28 4.55
C ALA A 150 7.77 -20.38 3.54
N PRO A 151 7.78 -20.72 2.24
CA PRO A 151 8.24 -19.81 1.22
C PRO A 151 7.36 -18.53 1.22
N ILE A 152 8.00 -17.39 0.90
CA ILE A 152 7.33 -16.10 0.83
C ILE A 152 7.25 -15.66 -0.62
N VAL A 153 6.09 -15.17 -1.04
CA VAL A 153 5.90 -14.49 -2.33
C VAL A 153 5.56 -13.04 -2.07
N MET A 154 6.37 -12.13 -2.61
CA MET A 154 6.11 -10.70 -2.58
C MET A 154 5.37 -10.27 -3.85
N ILE A 155 4.26 -9.53 -3.70
CA ILE A 155 3.59 -8.80 -4.80
C ILE A 155 3.53 -7.34 -4.38
N ASP A 156 4.22 -6.45 -5.12
CA ASP A 156 4.44 -5.08 -4.65
C ASP A 156 4.74 -4.11 -5.80
N HIS A 157 4.38 -2.85 -5.63
CA HIS A 157 4.72 -1.75 -6.55
C HIS A 157 5.67 -0.70 -5.95
N HIS A 158 6.10 -0.87 -4.71
CA HIS A 158 7.05 0.05 -4.07
C HIS A 158 8.45 -0.06 -4.65
N GLN A 159 9.21 1.04 -4.58
CA GLN A 159 10.60 1.09 -5.02
C GLN A 159 11.53 0.37 -4.01
N ASN A 160 12.69 -0.08 -4.50
CA ASN A 160 13.76 -0.68 -3.66
C ASN A 160 13.31 -1.92 -2.86
N PRO A 161 12.74 -2.96 -3.50
CA PRO A 161 12.33 -4.18 -2.82
C PRO A 161 13.53 -4.85 -2.15
N LYS A 162 13.32 -5.35 -0.92
CA LYS A 162 14.31 -6.13 -0.18
C LYS A 162 14.28 -7.59 -0.58
N ASP A 163 15.42 -8.25 -0.45
CA ASP A 163 15.61 -9.66 -0.81
C ASP A 163 15.26 -10.59 0.37
N TYR A 164 13.95 -10.75 0.64
CA TYR A 164 13.45 -11.66 1.68
C TYR A 164 12.51 -12.74 1.12
N ALA A 165 11.99 -12.56 -0.09
CA ALA A 165 10.98 -13.42 -0.68
C ALA A 165 11.61 -14.48 -1.60
N ALA A 166 11.05 -15.69 -1.59
CA ALA A 166 11.43 -16.77 -2.51
C ALA A 166 11.02 -16.46 -3.96
N LEU A 167 9.92 -15.72 -4.14
CA LEU A 167 9.48 -15.19 -5.44
C LEU A 167 9.09 -13.74 -5.26
N THR A 168 9.71 -12.85 -6.03
CA THR A 168 9.42 -11.40 -6.01
C THR A 168 8.73 -10.98 -7.31
N LEU A 169 7.50 -10.48 -7.17
CA LEU A 169 6.69 -9.87 -8.22
C LEU A 169 6.57 -8.37 -7.93
N SER A 170 7.68 -7.64 -8.14
CA SER A 170 7.77 -6.20 -7.88
C SER A 170 7.76 -5.42 -9.18
N PHE A 171 6.82 -4.45 -9.28
CA PHE A 171 6.60 -3.64 -10.48
C PHE A 171 6.44 -2.15 -10.11
N PRO A 172 7.54 -1.43 -9.78
CA PRO A 172 7.48 -0.05 -9.30
C PRO A 172 6.91 0.98 -10.30
N HIS A 173 6.65 0.61 -11.54
CA HIS A 173 6.03 1.44 -12.55
C HIS A 173 4.49 1.31 -12.60
N MET A 174 3.94 0.34 -11.89
CA MET A 174 2.49 0.13 -11.76
C MET A 174 1.88 1.14 -10.79
N GLY A 175 0.64 1.48 -11.03
CA GLY A 175 -0.09 2.47 -10.24
C GLY A 175 -0.47 2.00 -8.83
N SER A 176 -0.59 0.67 -8.64
CA SER A 176 -0.99 0.04 -7.39
C SER A 176 -0.67 -1.45 -7.39
N THR A 177 -0.61 -2.06 -6.22
CA THR A 177 -0.50 -3.52 -6.05
C THR A 177 -1.79 -4.23 -6.49
N ALA A 178 -2.95 -3.61 -6.30
CA ALA A 178 -4.22 -4.14 -6.80
C ALA A 178 -4.26 -4.25 -8.32
N GLU A 179 -3.63 -3.33 -9.07
CA GLU A 179 -3.48 -3.43 -10.53
C GLU A 179 -2.60 -4.63 -10.91
N ILE A 180 -1.52 -4.89 -10.16
CA ILE A 180 -0.68 -6.08 -10.37
C ILE A 180 -1.50 -7.35 -10.14
N VAL A 181 -2.21 -7.44 -9.02
CA VAL A 181 -3.08 -8.59 -8.70
C VAL A 181 -4.15 -8.80 -9.76
N TYR A 182 -4.81 -7.73 -10.23
CA TYR A 182 -5.74 -7.80 -11.35
C TYR A 182 -5.12 -8.46 -12.58
N HIS A 183 -3.93 -8.03 -12.97
CA HIS A 183 -3.26 -8.58 -14.15
C HIS A 183 -2.83 -10.04 -13.96
N ILE A 184 -2.41 -10.43 -12.76
CA ILE A 184 -2.09 -11.81 -12.43
C ILE A 184 -3.34 -12.69 -12.59
N ILE A 185 -4.44 -12.30 -11.97
CA ILE A 185 -5.70 -13.06 -12.01
C ILE A 185 -6.22 -13.15 -13.46
N ASN A 186 -6.31 -12.01 -14.15
CA ASN A 186 -6.80 -11.95 -15.52
C ASN A 186 -5.96 -12.77 -16.52
N GLN A 187 -4.65 -12.84 -16.30
CA GLN A 187 -3.75 -13.66 -17.13
C GLN A 187 -3.85 -15.15 -16.77
N TRP A 188 -4.14 -15.48 -15.51
CA TRP A 188 -4.29 -16.87 -15.06
C TRP A 188 -5.67 -17.44 -15.43
N ASP A 189 -6.72 -16.69 -15.13
CA ASP A 189 -8.11 -17.08 -15.36
C ASP A 189 -8.98 -15.81 -15.46
N ALA A 190 -9.21 -15.35 -16.68
CA ALA A 190 -9.93 -14.11 -16.95
C ALA A 190 -11.40 -14.12 -16.45
N ASN A 191 -11.99 -15.32 -16.23
CA ASN A 191 -13.36 -15.46 -15.77
C ASN A 191 -13.48 -15.61 -14.24
N ALA A 192 -12.36 -15.58 -13.50
CA ALA A 192 -12.37 -15.79 -12.05
C ALA A 192 -12.79 -14.54 -11.26
N ILE A 193 -12.75 -13.36 -11.87
CA ILE A 193 -13.06 -12.10 -11.19
C ILE A 193 -14.57 -11.97 -11.01
N ASP A 194 -15.05 -12.21 -9.79
CA ASP A 194 -16.43 -11.97 -9.39
C ASP A 194 -16.64 -10.50 -8.93
N PRO A 195 -17.89 -10.07 -8.68
CA PRO A 195 -18.17 -8.68 -8.26
C PRO A 195 -17.47 -8.25 -6.98
N ASP A 196 -17.25 -9.14 -6.02
CA ASP A 196 -16.58 -8.86 -4.75
C ASP A 196 -15.09 -8.63 -4.97
N MET A 197 -14.42 -9.50 -5.72
CA MET A 197 -13.04 -9.28 -6.15
C MET A 197 -12.89 -8.00 -6.96
N ALA A 198 -13.83 -7.76 -7.90
CA ALA A 198 -13.82 -6.56 -8.73
C ALA A 198 -13.93 -5.29 -7.87
N SER A 199 -14.76 -5.31 -6.83
CA SER A 199 -14.90 -4.20 -5.88
C SER A 199 -13.61 -3.94 -5.10
N CYS A 200 -12.95 -4.98 -4.61
CA CYS A 200 -11.67 -4.88 -3.90
C CYS A 200 -10.57 -4.33 -4.80
N LEU A 201 -10.41 -4.88 -6.01
CA LEU A 201 -9.39 -4.44 -6.98
C LEU A 201 -9.63 -3.00 -7.44
N TYR A 202 -10.89 -2.65 -7.76
CA TYR A 202 -11.26 -1.29 -8.13
C TYR A 202 -10.88 -0.30 -7.04
N THR A 203 -11.21 -0.63 -5.79
CA THR A 203 -10.91 0.22 -4.62
C THR A 203 -9.41 0.47 -4.49
N GLY A 204 -8.58 -0.58 -4.55
CA GLY A 204 -7.13 -0.44 -4.48
C GLY A 204 -6.55 0.42 -5.59
N ILE A 205 -6.92 0.15 -6.84
CA ILE A 205 -6.46 0.94 -7.99
C ILE A 205 -6.90 2.40 -7.87
N MET A 206 -8.16 2.64 -7.50
CA MET A 206 -8.71 3.99 -7.38
C MET A 206 -8.01 4.80 -6.28
N THR A 207 -7.81 4.22 -5.10
CA THR A 207 -7.23 4.94 -3.96
C THR A 207 -5.79 5.32 -4.22
N ASP A 208 -4.97 4.40 -4.72
CA ASP A 208 -3.53 4.63 -4.89
C ASP A 208 -3.18 5.46 -6.14
N THR A 209 -4.09 5.51 -7.12
CA THR A 209 -3.98 6.43 -8.26
C THR A 209 -4.59 7.81 -7.99
N GLY A 210 -5.06 8.06 -6.77
CA GLY A 210 -5.73 9.30 -6.38
C GLY A 210 -6.98 9.60 -7.23
N SER A 211 -7.83 8.60 -7.44
CA SER A 211 -8.95 8.61 -8.38
C SER A 211 -8.49 8.89 -9.81
N PHE A 212 -7.48 8.14 -10.25
CA PHE A 212 -6.94 8.13 -11.63
C PHE A 212 -6.27 9.44 -12.06
N ARG A 213 -5.78 10.25 -11.11
CA ARG A 213 -5.16 11.57 -11.38
C ARG A 213 -3.64 11.55 -11.34
N PHE A 214 -3.03 10.53 -10.72
CA PHE A 214 -1.59 10.49 -10.56
C PHE A 214 -0.89 10.05 -11.86
N PRO A 215 0.38 10.47 -12.07
CA PRO A 215 1.13 10.12 -13.27
C PRO A 215 1.34 8.62 -13.50
N SER A 216 1.19 7.80 -12.46
CA SER A 216 1.23 6.34 -12.52
C SER A 216 0.01 5.73 -13.22
N THR A 217 -1.09 6.48 -13.38
CA THR A 217 -2.28 6.06 -14.13
C THR A 217 -1.96 5.95 -15.62
N THR A 218 -2.17 4.80 -16.20
CA THR A 218 -1.88 4.48 -17.61
C THR A 218 -3.15 4.14 -18.39
N PRO A 219 -3.10 4.05 -19.73
CA PRO A 219 -4.19 3.48 -20.50
C PRO A 219 -4.55 2.06 -20.10
N ASP A 220 -3.59 1.25 -19.62
CA ASP A 220 -3.85 -0.12 -19.15
C ASP A 220 -4.57 -0.12 -17.81
N THR A 221 -4.27 0.82 -16.92
CA THR A 221 -5.05 1.08 -15.69
C THR A 221 -6.52 1.33 -16.01
N HIS A 222 -6.82 2.20 -17.00
CA HIS A 222 -8.20 2.47 -17.39
C HIS A 222 -8.89 1.26 -18.05
N ARG A 223 -8.17 0.42 -18.78
CA ARG A 223 -8.73 -0.85 -19.30
C ARG A 223 -9.04 -1.82 -18.17
N ALA A 224 -8.16 -1.93 -17.17
CA ALA A 224 -8.40 -2.73 -15.98
C ALA A 224 -9.68 -2.26 -15.27
N ILE A 225 -9.82 -0.96 -15.04
CA ILE A 225 -11.01 -0.35 -14.42
C ILE A 225 -12.28 -0.64 -15.25
N ALA A 226 -12.24 -0.48 -16.56
CA ALA A 226 -13.38 -0.79 -17.43
C ALA A 226 -13.80 -2.27 -17.30
N HIS A 227 -12.84 -3.20 -17.33
CA HIS A 227 -13.12 -4.62 -17.14
C HIS A 227 -13.64 -4.94 -15.72
N LEU A 228 -13.11 -4.33 -14.68
CA LEU A 228 -13.63 -4.50 -13.31
C LEU A 228 -15.08 -4.02 -13.19
N MET A 229 -15.46 -2.95 -13.87
CA MET A 229 -16.86 -2.50 -13.95
C MET A 229 -17.73 -3.51 -14.72
N GLU A 230 -17.23 -4.11 -15.80
CA GLU A 230 -17.90 -5.20 -16.53
C GLU A 230 -18.06 -6.44 -15.66
N CYS A 231 -17.11 -6.74 -14.76
CA CYS A 231 -17.19 -7.79 -13.74
C CYS A 231 -18.14 -7.44 -12.58
N GLY A 232 -18.74 -6.26 -12.57
CA GLY A 232 -19.77 -5.88 -11.59
C GLY A 232 -19.28 -5.00 -10.44
N ALA A 233 -18.09 -4.39 -10.50
CA ALA A 233 -17.68 -3.43 -9.49
C ALA A 233 -18.65 -2.25 -9.42
N PRO A 234 -19.30 -1.99 -8.25
CA PRO A 234 -20.26 -0.90 -8.09
C PRO A 234 -19.52 0.43 -7.89
N HIS A 235 -18.90 0.93 -8.95
CA HIS A 235 -17.95 2.05 -8.89
C HIS A 235 -18.51 3.29 -8.18
N SER A 236 -19.80 3.60 -8.35
CA SER A 236 -20.45 4.74 -7.68
C SER A 236 -20.47 4.57 -6.16
N ASP A 237 -20.86 3.37 -5.69
CA ASP A 237 -20.93 3.05 -4.27
C ASP A 237 -19.51 2.99 -3.66
N ILE A 238 -18.53 2.50 -4.41
CA ILE A 238 -17.11 2.51 -4.01
C ILE A 238 -16.64 3.95 -3.78
N HIS A 239 -16.88 4.85 -4.74
CA HIS A 239 -16.53 6.26 -4.59
C HIS A 239 -17.24 6.91 -3.41
N GLN A 240 -18.53 6.62 -3.21
CA GLN A 240 -19.30 7.14 -2.08
C GLN A 240 -18.73 6.65 -0.75
N ASN A 241 -18.43 5.37 -0.61
CA ASN A 241 -17.88 4.81 0.61
C ASN A 241 -16.50 5.39 0.97
N ILE A 242 -15.66 5.67 -0.03
CA ILE A 242 -14.30 6.19 0.18
C ILE A 242 -14.28 7.71 0.37
N HIS A 243 -15.10 8.47 -0.38
CA HIS A 243 -14.98 9.92 -0.44
C HIS A 243 -16.12 10.68 0.22
N ASP A 244 -17.32 10.09 0.31
CA ASP A 244 -18.53 10.77 0.76
C ASP A 244 -19.05 10.22 2.10
N SER A 245 -18.26 9.39 2.79
CA SER A 245 -18.56 8.81 4.11
C SER A 245 -18.02 9.62 5.28
N TYR A 246 -17.72 10.90 5.07
CA TYR A 246 -17.12 11.74 6.10
C TYR A 246 -18.11 12.06 7.22
N THR A 247 -17.65 11.89 8.47
CA THR A 247 -18.40 12.37 9.63
C THR A 247 -18.40 13.89 9.69
N PHE A 248 -19.39 14.47 10.38
CA PHE A 248 -19.44 15.91 10.62
C PHE A 248 -18.17 16.40 11.36
N ASP A 249 -17.67 15.62 12.32
CA ASP A 249 -16.46 15.93 13.08
C ASP A 249 -15.22 15.94 12.19
N ARG A 250 -15.09 15.01 11.23
CA ARG A 250 -14.02 15.01 10.22
C ARG A 250 -14.06 16.26 9.35
N VAL A 251 -15.26 16.70 8.91
CA VAL A 251 -15.40 17.94 8.10
C VAL A 251 -15.02 19.18 8.92
N ARG A 252 -15.39 19.22 10.21
CA ARG A 252 -14.96 20.29 11.13
C ARG A 252 -13.44 20.29 11.31
N LEU A 253 -12.84 19.13 11.52
CA LEU A 253 -11.40 18.98 11.65
C LEU A 253 -10.65 19.43 10.39
N LEU A 254 -11.17 19.11 9.21
CA LEU A 254 -10.65 19.64 7.94
C LEU A 254 -10.72 21.17 7.92
N GLY A 255 -11.82 21.76 8.35
CA GLY A 255 -11.97 23.21 8.46
C GLY A 255 -10.91 23.84 9.37
N MET A 256 -10.61 23.22 10.51
CA MET A 256 -9.51 23.66 11.39
C MET A 256 -8.14 23.57 10.70
N GLY A 257 -7.84 22.43 10.08
CA GLY A 257 -6.59 22.25 9.33
C GLY A 257 -6.43 23.28 8.21
N LEU A 258 -7.50 23.62 7.50
CA LEU A 258 -7.49 24.64 6.44
C LEU A 258 -7.34 26.06 7.01
N THR A 259 -7.87 26.33 8.20
CA THR A 259 -7.66 27.61 8.91
C THR A 259 -6.21 27.79 9.32
N ASN A 260 -5.53 26.69 9.70
CA ASN A 260 -4.12 26.66 10.07
C ASN A 260 -3.17 26.56 8.85
N LEU A 261 -3.71 26.59 7.62
CA LEU A 261 -2.90 26.49 6.42
C LEU A 261 -1.98 27.71 6.30
N THR A 262 -0.69 27.45 6.28
CA THR A 262 0.35 28.48 6.18
C THR A 262 1.10 28.32 4.86
N LYS A 263 1.14 29.40 4.06
CA LYS A 263 1.94 29.49 2.82
C LYS A 263 3.28 30.14 3.14
N LEU A 264 4.36 29.57 2.64
CA LEU A 264 5.69 30.19 2.73
C LEU A 264 5.85 31.27 1.68
N ASN A 265 6.42 32.41 2.07
CA ASN A 265 6.73 33.49 1.12
C ASN A 265 7.86 33.05 0.21
N GLU A 266 7.72 33.34 -1.09
CA GLU A 266 8.76 33.11 -2.13
C GLU A 266 9.16 31.63 -2.35
N ILE A 267 8.53 30.67 -1.64
CA ILE A 267 8.78 29.23 -1.80
C ILE A 267 7.44 28.55 -2.10
N PRO A 268 7.35 27.70 -3.14
CA PRO A 268 6.11 27.04 -3.53
C PRO A 268 5.74 25.90 -2.58
N ALA A 269 5.66 26.19 -1.28
CA ALA A 269 5.36 25.25 -0.22
C ALA A 269 4.30 25.80 0.75
N VAL A 270 3.48 24.88 1.24
CA VAL A 270 2.48 25.13 2.29
C VAL A 270 2.53 24.04 3.35
N PHE A 271 2.09 24.37 4.55
CA PHE A 271 1.85 23.36 5.56
C PHE A 271 0.54 23.60 6.33
N LEU A 272 -0.05 22.52 6.81
CA LEU A 272 -1.18 22.49 7.72
C LEU A 272 -0.69 21.93 9.06
N SER A 273 -1.32 22.36 10.15
CA SER A 273 -1.04 21.77 11.46
C SER A 273 -2.34 21.50 12.21
N LEU A 274 -2.35 20.45 13.01
CA LEU A 274 -3.43 20.09 13.93
C LEU A 274 -2.82 19.77 15.28
N SER A 275 -3.18 20.56 16.28
CA SER A 275 -2.83 20.33 17.68
C SER A 275 -3.69 19.22 18.31
N GLN A 276 -3.22 18.61 19.38
CA GLN A 276 -4.00 17.65 20.14
C GLN A 276 -5.33 18.23 20.66
N GLN A 277 -5.35 19.52 21.01
CA GLN A 277 -6.55 20.20 21.46
C GLN A 277 -7.60 20.26 20.34
N GLU A 278 -7.19 20.58 19.10
CA GLU A 278 -8.09 20.61 17.92
C GLU A 278 -8.59 19.23 17.57
N LEU A 279 -7.73 18.21 17.63
CA LEU A 279 -8.09 16.82 17.45
C LEU A 279 -9.16 16.39 18.47
N ASN A 280 -8.96 16.71 19.74
CA ASN A 280 -9.91 16.38 20.80
C ASN A 280 -11.25 17.14 20.63
N ALA A 281 -11.23 18.40 20.20
CA ALA A 281 -12.43 19.22 19.96
C ALA A 281 -13.30 18.70 18.80
N CYS A 282 -12.73 17.87 17.92
CA CYS A 282 -13.40 17.22 16.80
C CYS A 282 -13.55 15.71 16.96
N ASN A 283 -13.45 15.17 18.17
CA ASN A 283 -13.58 13.71 18.43
C ASN A 283 -12.77 12.85 17.44
N TYR A 284 -11.55 13.30 17.10
CA TYR A 284 -10.69 12.69 16.09
C TYR A 284 -10.63 11.17 16.21
N GLN A 285 -10.87 10.49 15.09
CA GLN A 285 -10.67 9.08 14.92
C GLN A 285 -9.52 8.80 13.95
N LYS A 286 -8.87 7.64 14.09
CA LYS A 286 -7.80 7.22 13.18
C LYS A 286 -8.36 7.16 11.74
N GLY A 287 -7.71 7.86 10.82
CA GLY A 287 -8.15 7.98 9.43
C GLY A 287 -8.78 9.34 9.06
N ASP A 288 -9.29 10.11 10.04
CA ASP A 288 -9.98 11.39 9.75
C ASP A 288 -9.12 12.42 9.04
N THR A 289 -7.81 12.38 9.23
CA THR A 289 -6.86 13.32 8.59
C THR A 289 -6.34 12.83 7.25
N GLU A 290 -6.79 11.67 6.79
CA GLU A 290 -6.36 11.13 5.50
C GLU A 290 -6.80 12.03 4.35
N GLY A 291 -5.86 12.34 3.45
CA GLY A 291 -6.10 13.22 2.33
C GLY A 291 -6.03 14.73 2.64
N PHE A 292 -5.99 15.15 3.91
CA PHE A 292 -5.96 16.59 4.25
C PHE A 292 -4.76 17.32 3.65
N VAL A 293 -3.60 16.71 3.65
CA VAL A 293 -2.38 17.27 3.04
C VAL A 293 -2.58 17.61 1.56
N ASN A 294 -3.41 16.88 0.84
CA ASN A 294 -3.64 17.10 -0.58
C ASN A 294 -4.38 18.42 -0.88
N TYR A 295 -5.08 19.00 0.09
CA TYR A 295 -5.69 20.33 -0.07
C TYR A 295 -4.63 21.39 -0.29
N GLY A 296 -3.47 21.29 0.34
CA GLY A 296 -2.34 22.19 0.09
C GLY A 296 -1.85 22.12 -1.36
N LEU A 297 -1.80 20.93 -1.96
CA LEU A 297 -1.41 20.77 -3.36
C LEU A 297 -2.46 21.23 -4.38
N ARG A 298 -3.71 21.48 -3.97
CA ARG A 298 -4.72 22.07 -4.87
C ARG A 298 -4.48 23.55 -5.14
N LEU A 299 -3.67 24.21 -4.33
CA LEU A 299 -3.32 25.60 -4.55
C LEU A 299 -2.46 25.72 -5.81
N LYS A 300 -2.71 26.81 -6.57
CA LYS A 300 -1.88 27.17 -7.72
C LYS A 300 -0.44 27.44 -7.26
N ASP A 301 0.51 27.02 -8.05
CA ASP A 301 1.95 27.27 -7.85
C ASP A 301 2.54 26.65 -6.56
N ILE A 302 1.87 25.67 -5.94
CA ILE A 302 2.40 24.89 -4.81
C ILE A 302 2.97 23.56 -5.30
N GLN A 303 4.22 23.29 -4.92
CA GLN A 303 4.93 22.06 -5.25
C GLN A 303 5.07 21.11 -4.03
N LEU A 304 5.09 21.66 -2.81
CA LEU A 304 5.18 20.87 -1.56
C LEU A 304 4.02 21.23 -0.63
N ALA A 305 3.32 20.23 -0.13
CA ALA A 305 2.38 20.36 0.98
C ALA A 305 2.77 19.40 2.10
N VAL A 306 2.71 19.89 3.35
CA VAL A 306 3.00 19.12 4.54
C VAL A 306 1.84 19.24 5.53
N ILE A 307 1.45 18.16 6.17
CA ILE A 307 0.59 18.21 7.35
C ILE A 307 1.37 17.72 8.57
N MET A 308 1.20 18.42 9.68
CA MET A 308 1.75 18.09 10.99
C MET A 308 0.60 17.82 11.97
N ILE A 309 0.59 16.64 12.57
CA ILE A 309 -0.48 16.21 13.47
C ILE A 309 0.15 15.85 14.81
N GLU A 310 -0.23 16.55 15.85
CA GLU A 310 0.25 16.27 17.20
C GLU A 310 -0.33 14.96 17.72
N ASN A 311 0.51 14.12 18.30
CA ASN A 311 0.12 12.90 18.98
C ASN A 311 0.74 12.90 20.38
N GLN A 312 0.04 13.50 21.34
CA GLN A 312 0.52 13.60 22.72
C GLN A 312 0.68 12.24 23.39
N ARG A 313 -0.15 11.24 23.01
CA ARG A 313 -0.04 9.90 23.59
C ARG A 313 1.30 9.24 23.26
N GLU A 314 1.80 9.47 22.06
CA GLU A 314 3.08 8.92 21.59
C GLU A 314 4.24 9.92 21.71
N GLY A 315 3.98 11.14 22.20
CA GLY A 315 5.00 12.19 22.38
C GLY A 315 5.67 12.60 21.08
N LYS A 316 4.93 12.63 19.96
CA LYS A 316 5.48 12.94 18.63
C LYS A 316 4.52 13.74 17.78
N ILE A 317 5.07 14.42 16.78
CA ILE A 317 4.33 15.01 15.66
C ILE A 317 4.42 14.05 14.47
N LYS A 318 3.30 13.53 14.03
CA LYS A 318 3.20 12.75 12.80
C LYS A 318 3.15 13.70 11.61
N MET A 319 3.97 13.44 10.60
CA MET A 319 4.07 14.29 9.42
C MET A 319 3.73 13.51 8.15
N SER A 320 3.03 14.16 7.22
CA SER A 320 2.84 13.63 5.86
C SER A 320 3.24 14.67 4.85
N PHE A 321 3.99 14.26 3.85
CA PHE A 321 4.54 15.09 2.79
C PHE A 321 3.94 14.66 1.46
N ARG A 322 3.51 15.64 0.68
CA ARG A 322 3.04 15.41 -0.70
C ARG A 322 3.67 16.47 -1.59
N SER A 323 4.11 16.07 -2.77
CA SER A 323 4.73 17.00 -3.72
C SER A 323 4.21 16.82 -5.14
N LYS A 324 4.51 17.80 -6.00
CA LYS A 324 4.30 17.77 -7.45
C LYS A 324 5.64 17.96 -8.17
N GLY A 325 5.65 17.54 -9.43
CA GLY A 325 6.84 17.76 -10.28
C GLY A 325 8.08 17.05 -9.79
N GLY A 326 9.19 17.75 -9.81
CA GLY A 326 10.52 17.23 -9.49
C GLY A 326 10.83 17.11 -8.00
N PHE A 327 10.09 17.77 -7.10
CA PHE A 327 10.43 17.81 -5.69
C PHE A 327 10.37 16.42 -5.02
N PRO A 328 11.51 15.90 -4.49
CA PRO A 328 11.59 14.53 -3.96
C PRO A 328 11.15 14.47 -2.49
N ALA A 329 9.84 14.39 -2.24
CA ALA A 329 9.27 14.42 -0.89
C ALA A 329 9.84 13.31 0.03
N HIS A 330 10.12 12.11 -0.52
CA HIS A 330 10.70 10.99 0.25
C HIS A 330 12.09 11.34 0.79
N THR A 331 13.01 11.83 -0.08
CA THR A 331 14.37 12.18 0.31
C THR A 331 14.37 13.36 1.29
N PHE A 332 13.45 14.32 1.11
CA PHE A 332 13.26 15.41 2.07
C PHE A 332 12.85 14.89 3.45
N ALA A 333 11.86 13.97 3.51
CA ALA A 333 11.41 13.37 4.76
C ALA A 333 12.52 12.52 5.44
N GLU A 334 13.26 11.74 4.66
CA GLU A 334 14.41 10.96 5.14
C GLU A 334 15.50 11.85 5.73
N THR A 335 15.83 12.97 5.06
CA THR A 335 16.91 13.86 5.46
C THR A 335 16.59 14.61 6.76
N PHE A 336 15.36 15.07 6.95
CA PHE A 336 15.04 16.02 8.02
C PHE A 336 14.08 15.50 9.09
N PHE A 337 13.32 14.43 8.84
CA PHE A 337 12.19 14.02 9.69
C PHE A 337 12.09 12.51 9.92
N SER A 338 13.20 11.78 9.89
CA SER A 338 13.23 10.32 10.13
C SER A 338 12.10 9.58 9.36
N GLY A 339 11.91 9.96 8.09
CA GLY A 339 10.79 9.53 7.29
C GLY A 339 11.19 8.68 6.10
N GLY A 340 10.23 8.50 5.17
CA GLY A 340 10.43 7.77 3.91
C GLY A 340 9.12 7.62 3.16
N GLY A 341 9.16 6.96 2.00
CA GLY A 341 8.00 6.72 1.16
C GLY A 341 8.31 6.78 -0.33
N HIS A 342 7.32 7.18 -1.12
CA HIS A 342 7.45 7.38 -2.57
C HIS A 342 7.98 8.79 -2.91
N LYS A 343 8.47 8.96 -4.14
CA LYS A 343 9.02 10.24 -4.62
C LYS A 343 8.17 11.44 -4.24
N ASN A 344 6.87 11.37 -4.44
CA ASN A 344 5.93 12.48 -4.24
C ASN A 344 4.98 12.29 -3.04
N ALA A 345 5.13 11.21 -2.25
CA ALA A 345 4.31 10.90 -1.09
C ALA A 345 5.16 10.23 -0.01
N ALA A 346 5.40 10.91 1.09
CA ALA A 346 6.23 10.42 2.18
C ALA A 346 5.59 10.69 3.55
N GLY A 347 6.00 9.92 4.54
CA GLY A 347 5.73 10.14 5.95
C GLY A 347 6.99 10.57 6.70
N GLY A 348 6.83 11.10 7.90
CA GLY A 348 7.93 11.43 8.81
C GLY A 348 7.44 11.70 10.22
N VAL A 349 8.36 11.86 11.14
CA VAL A 349 8.07 12.15 12.54
C VAL A 349 9.01 13.23 13.09
N SER A 350 8.50 14.02 14.05
CA SER A 350 9.31 14.90 14.90
C SER A 350 8.97 14.62 16.36
N PHE A 351 9.96 14.67 17.22
CA PHE A 351 9.80 14.49 18.68
C PHE A 351 9.88 15.82 19.45
N SER A 352 9.89 16.94 18.74
CA SER A 352 9.77 18.29 19.29
C SER A 352 8.31 18.69 19.46
N SER A 353 8.05 19.84 20.08
CA SER A 353 6.72 20.44 20.13
C SER A 353 6.20 20.79 18.73
N LEU A 354 4.89 21.00 18.58
CA LEU A 354 4.29 21.38 17.30
C LEU A 354 4.90 22.69 16.77
N GLU A 355 5.11 23.69 17.62
CA GLU A 355 5.70 24.97 17.21
C GLU A 355 7.17 24.82 16.79
N GLU A 356 7.98 24.11 17.57
CA GLU A 356 9.37 23.82 17.18
C GLU A 356 9.44 23.01 15.87
N THR A 357 8.51 22.08 15.67
CA THR A 357 8.43 21.29 14.42
C THR A 357 8.09 22.19 13.23
N LYS A 358 7.20 23.18 13.38
CA LYS A 358 6.93 24.19 12.34
C LYS A 358 8.19 24.97 11.99
N GLU A 359 8.95 25.44 12.99
CA GLU A 359 10.20 26.16 12.74
C GLU A 359 11.25 25.26 12.05
N GLN A 360 11.40 24.02 12.49
CA GLN A 360 12.29 23.04 11.85
C GLN A 360 11.89 22.80 10.38
N LEU A 361 10.59 22.65 10.10
CA LEU A 361 10.09 22.48 8.75
C LEU A 361 10.40 23.67 7.85
N ILE A 362 10.18 24.90 8.36
CA ILE A 362 10.46 26.11 7.60
C ILE A 362 11.97 26.20 7.28
N LYS A 363 12.85 25.95 8.27
CA LYS A 363 14.31 25.93 8.07
C LYS A 363 14.74 24.86 7.07
N ALA A 364 14.19 23.65 7.16
CA ALA A 364 14.47 22.56 6.23
C ALA A 364 14.07 22.91 4.79
N ILE A 365 12.87 23.48 4.59
CA ILE A 365 12.40 23.91 3.28
C ILE A 365 13.29 25.02 2.71
N GLN A 366 13.72 25.99 3.53
CA GLN A 366 14.64 27.03 3.11
C GLN A 366 16.01 26.49 2.69
N GLN A 367 16.55 25.49 3.39
CA GLN A 367 17.79 24.81 2.99
C GLN A 367 17.65 24.08 1.65
N TRP A 368 16.45 23.60 1.33
CA TRP A 368 16.15 22.83 0.13
C TRP A 368 15.48 23.64 -0.98
N LYS A 369 15.46 24.96 -0.88
CA LYS A 369 14.80 25.84 -1.85
C LYS A 369 15.22 25.60 -3.31
N ASN A 370 16.45 25.16 -3.55
CA ASN A 370 16.97 24.88 -4.89
C ASN A 370 16.41 23.58 -5.53
N HIS A 371 15.61 22.80 -4.82
CA HIS A 371 14.93 21.61 -5.34
C HIS A 371 13.51 21.90 -5.85
N PHE A 372 13.05 23.15 -5.69
CA PHE A 372 11.81 23.60 -6.32
C PHE A 372 12.11 24.09 -7.74
N GLU A 373 11.22 23.76 -8.67
CA GLU A 373 11.29 24.17 -10.09
C GLU A 373 10.74 25.59 -10.29
#